data_cabb619b8a6276f28387c35ebdcd4a5e
#
_entry.id   cabb619b8a6276f28387c35ebdcd4a5e
#
_cell.length_a   1.000
_cell.length_b   1.000
_cell.length_c   1.000
_cell.angle_alpha   90.00
_cell.angle_beta   90.00
_cell.angle_gamma   90.00
#
_symmetry.space_group_name_H-M   'P 1'
#
loop_
_entity.id
_entity.type
_entity.pdbx_description
1 polymer ?
#
loop_
_entity_poly.entity_id
_entity_poly.type
_entity_poly.pdbx_seq_one_letter_code
_entity_poly.pdbx_strand_id
1 'polypeptide(L)' 'MIKYLLKCNNKHEFESWFSESKEYEKLKKKNLIECIFCTSKDVSKS' A
#
# COMPACT_ATOMS: atom_id res chain seq x y z
N MET A 1 -10.89 1.31 -11.50
CA MET A 1 -9.88 0.70 -10.64
C MET A 1 -8.53 1.33 -10.89
N ILE A 2 -7.76 1.55 -9.84
CA ILE A 2 -6.47 2.23 -9.92
C ILE A 2 -5.38 1.30 -9.38
N LYS A 3 -4.27 1.23 -10.09
CA LYS A 3 -3.13 0.45 -9.64
C LYS A 3 -2.04 1.42 -9.13
N TYR A 4 -1.60 1.19 -7.90
CA TYR A 4 -0.50 1.95 -7.32
C TYR A 4 0.70 1.07 -7.08
N LEU A 5 1.87 1.62 -7.33
CA LEU A 5 3.12 0.97 -6.95
C LEU A 5 3.43 1.38 -5.51
N LEU A 6 3.52 0.40 -4.64
CA LEU A 6 3.75 0.62 -3.22
C LEU A 6 5.09 0.06 -2.79
N LYS A 7 5.60 0.59 -1.70
CA LYS A 7 6.91 0.18 -1.20
C LYS A 7 6.87 0.19 0.32
N CYS A 8 7.37 -0.87 0.93
CA CYS A 8 7.45 -0.94 2.38
C CYS A 8 8.80 -0.41 2.89
N ASN A 9 8.93 -0.32 4.20
CA ASN A 9 10.16 0.20 4.81
C ASN A 9 11.37 -0.73 4.62
N ASN A 10 11.13 -1.97 4.20
CA ASN A 10 12.20 -2.90 3.85
C ASN A 10 12.54 -2.86 2.37
N LYS A 11 12.08 -1.83 1.67
CA LYS A 11 12.35 -1.61 0.25
C LYS A 11 11.74 -2.68 -0.67
N HIS A 12 10.70 -3.36 -0.22
CA HIS A 12 9.95 -4.28 -1.06
C HIS A 12 8.91 -3.49 -1.85
N GLU A 13 9.01 -3.55 -3.17
CA GLU A 13 8.05 -2.89 -4.04
C GLU A 13 7.01 -3.89 -4.53
N PHE A 14 5.75 -3.46 -4.55
CA PHE A 14 4.66 -4.30 -5.05
C PHE A 14 3.53 -3.42 -5.57
N GLU A 15 2.70 -3.98 -6.42
CA GLU A 15 1.57 -3.28 -6.99
C GLU A 15 0.29 -3.71 -6.30
N SER A 16 -0.61 -2.75 -6.11
CA SER A 16 -1.90 -3.04 -5.49
C SER A 16 -3.00 -2.28 -6.20
N TRP A 17 -4.17 -2.89 -6.29
CA TRP A 17 -5.33 -2.32 -6.94
C TRP A 17 -6.28 -1.71 -5.92
N PHE A 18 -6.82 -0.55 -6.26
CA PHE A 18 -7.79 0.16 -5.42
C PHE A 18 -8.96 0.62 -6.29
N SER A 19 -10.16 0.69 -5.71
CA SER A 19 -11.32 1.18 -6.43
C SER A 19 -11.16 2.66 -6.79
N GLU A 20 -10.60 3.43 -5.86
CA GLU A 20 -10.38 4.86 -6.05
C GLU A 20 -9.25 5.33 -5.14
N SER A 21 -8.76 6.55 -5.38
CA SER A 21 -7.65 7.09 -4.58
C SER A 21 -8.03 7.26 -3.11
N LYS A 22 -9.28 7.56 -2.83
CA LYS A 22 -9.76 7.70 -1.46
C LYS A 22 -9.65 6.39 -0.68
N GLU A 23 -9.82 5.27 -1.36
CA GLU A 23 -9.68 3.97 -0.73
C GLU A 23 -8.26 3.74 -0.24
N TYR A 24 -7.27 4.10 -1.05
CA TYR A 24 -5.87 4.02 -0.65
C TYR A 24 -5.62 4.86 0.59
N GLU A 25 -6.07 6.11 0.58
CA GLU A 25 -5.86 7.03 1.71
C GLU A 25 -6.55 6.51 2.98
N LYS A 26 -7.75 6.00 2.84
CA LYS A 26 -8.50 5.44 3.96
C LYS A 26 -7.79 4.26 4.58
N LEU A 27 -7.31 3.34 3.74
CA LEU A 27 -6.61 2.16 4.22
C LEU A 27 -5.29 2.53 4.87
N LYS A 28 -4.57 3.46 4.27
CA LYS A 28 -3.30 3.91 4.83
C LYS A 28 -3.49 4.59 6.19
N LYS A 29 -4.52 5.42 6.30
CA LYS A 29 -4.83 6.12 7.55
C LYS A 29 -5.15 5.15 8.68
N LYS A 30 -5.80 4.04 8.34
CA LYS A 30 -6.15 3.02 9.33
C LYS A 30 -5.09 1.94 9.50
N ASN A 31 -3.95 2.08 8.82
CA ASN A 31 -2.88 1.10 8.82
C ASN A 31 -3.36 -0.28 8.37
N LEU A 32 -4.25 -0.32 7.38
CA LEU A 32 -4.76 -1.57 6.84
C LEU A 32 -3.98 -2.05 5.62
N ILE A 33 -3.04 -1.24 5.13
CA ILE A 33 -2.18 -1.62 4.02
C ILE A 33 -0.94 -2.28 4.60
N GLU A 34 -0.67 -3.50 4.16
CA GLU A 34 0.49 -4.25 4.62
C GLU A 34 1.33 -4.71 3.44
N CYS A 35 2.63 -4.83 3.67
CA CYS A 35 3.50 -5.43 2.68
C CYS A 35 3.18 -6.92 2.53
N ILE A 36 3.08 -7.38 1.29
CA ILE A 36 2.76 -8.78 1.02
C ILE A 36 3.97 -9.70 1.21
N PHE A 37 5.15 -9.12 1.39
CA PHE A 37 6.38 -9.90 1.56
C PHE A 37 6.82 -10.02 3.01
N CYS A 38 6.73 -8.94 3.77
CA CYS A 38 7.22 -8.91 5.15
C CYS A 38 6.14 -8.54 6.16
N THR A 39 4.92 -8.34 5.71
CA THR A 39 3.76 -7.94 6.53
C THR A 39 3.98 -6.66 7.33
N SER A 40 4.92 -5.82 6.90
CA SER A 40 5.14 -4.52 7.52
C SER A 40 3.98 -3.58 7.17
N LYS A 41 3.57 -2.78 8.13
CA LYS A 41 2.50 -1.80 7.92
C LYS A 41 3.03 -0.45 7.46
N ASP A 42 4.34 -0.30 7.37
CA ASP A 42 4.98 0.91 6.88
C ASP A 42 5.07 0.90 5.35
N VAL A 43 3.92 0.99 4.72
CA VAL A 43 3.81 0.95 3.27
C VAL A 43 3.36 2.31 2.76
N SER A 44 4.00 2.78 1.70
CA SER A 44 3.61 4.03 1.06
C SER A 44 3.79 3.91 -0.45
N LYS A 45 3.36 4.93 -1.17
CA LYS A 45 3.56 4.97 -2.62
C LYS A 45 5.06 5.08 -2.93
N SER A 46 5.46 4.29 -3.90
CA SER A 46 6.83 4.35 -4.39
C SER A 46 7.06 5.58 -5.25
#